data_a5c27fa1080dccc94f9ec623655943cc
#
_entry.id   a5c27fa1080dccc94f9ec623655943cc
#
_cell.length_a   1.000
_cell.length_b   1.000
_cell.length_c   1.000
_cell.angle_alpha   90.00
_cell.angle_beta   90.00
_cell.angle_gamma   90.00
#
_symmetry.space_group_name_H-M   'P 1'
#
loop_
_entity.id
_entity.type
_entity.pdbx_description
1 polymer ?
#
loop_
_entity_poly.entity_id
_entity_poly.type
_entity_poly.pdbx_seq_one_letter_code
_entity_poly.pdbx_strand_id
1 'polypeptide(L)'
;MIHEPVLLKEVVGALDPKEGDLVIDGTAGAGGHAREILKRIGAAGKMFLIDWDPQTTSELEKEMRNFSNVKVVNASYSEISDLADKSEIPEADGLLLDLGFSSDQLLRGRGFSFQKNSESEPLLMTYSDRQIPLKDLL
;
A
#
# COMPACT_ATOMS: atom_id res chain seq x y z
N MET A 1 16.87 -0.46 -4.90
CA MET A 1 16.56 -1.89 -5.10
C MET A 1 15.10 -1.98 -5.52
N ILE A 2 14.80 -2.54 -6.68
CA ILE A 2 13.41 -2.72 -7.12
C ILE A 2 12.86 -3.86 -6.26
N HIS A 3 11.89 -3.56 -5.41
CA HIS A 3 11.21 -4.58 -4.61
C HIS A 3 10.32 -5.40 -5.57
N GLU A 4 10.68 -6.64 -5.82
CA GLU A 4 9.84 -7.55 -6.58
C GLU A 4 8.68 -8.00 -5.67
N PRO A 5 7.43 -7.75 -6.07
CA PRO A 5 6.29 -8.12 -5.23
C PRO A 5 6.22 -9.64 -5.07
N VAL A 6 5.90 -10.08 -3.85
CA VAL A 6 5.77 -11.51 -3.56
C VAL A 6 4.59 -12.10 -4.34
N LEU A 7 4.85 -13.21 -5.04
CA LEU A 7 3.82 -13.98 -5.78
C LEU A 7 3.00 -13.11 -6.76
N LEU A 8 3.65 -12.16 -7.44
CA LEU A 8 2.97 -11.19 -8.31
C LEU A 8 2.00 -11.84 -9.31
N LYS A 9 2.45 -12.89 -9.99
CA LYS A 9 1.64 -13.58 -11.01
C LYS A 9 0.46 -14.32 -10.41
N GLU A 10 0.67 -14.96 -9.27
CA GLU A 10 -0.34 -15.72 -8.54
C GLU A 10 -1.41 -14.79 -7.96
N VAL A 11 -0.98 -13.71 -7.33
CA VAL A 11 -1.89 -12.71 -6.74
C VAL A 11 -2.73 -12.04 -7.83
N VAL A 12 -2.11 -11.54 -8.89
CA VAL A 12 -2.85 -10.89 -9.99
C VAL A 12 -3.69 -11.90 -10.77
N GLY A 13 -3.24 -13.15 -10.87
CA GLY A 13 -4.02 -14.23 -11.45
C GLY A 13 -5.27 -14.61 -10.63
N ALA A 14 -5.15 -14.64 -9.30
CA ALA A 14 -6.27 -14.92 -8.39
C ALA A 14 -7.28 -13.77 -8.33
N LEU A 15 -6.78 -12.52 -8.32
CA LEU A 15 -7.63 -11.32 -8.38
C LEU A 15 -8.38 -11.23 -9.71
N ASP A 16 -7.75 -11.70 -10.79
CA ASP A 16 -8.29 -11.78 -12.16
C ASP A 16 -8.94 -10.48 -12.66
N PRO A 17 -8.25 -9.32 -12.54
CA PRO A 17 -8.83 -8.04 -12.90
C PRO A 17 -9.10 -7.96 -14.40
N LYS A 18 -10.23 -7.37 -14.77
CA LYS A 18 -10.70 -7.21 -16.13
C LYS A 18 -10.60 -5.76 -16.58
N GLU A 19 -10.63 -5.55 -17.88
CA GLU A 19 -10.69 -4.20 -18.45
C GLU A 19 -11.92 -3.44 -17.93
N GLY A 20 -11.68 -2.24 -17.40
CA GLY A 20 -12.73 -1.38 -16.86
C GLY A 20 -13.01 -1.57 -15.36
N ASP A 21 -12.43 -2.57 -14.72
CA ASP A 21 -12.63 -2.82 -13.29
C ASP A 21 -12.13 -1.67 -12.41
N LEU A 22 -12.78 -1.50 -11.26
CA LEU A 22 -12.29 -0.71 -10.15
C LEU A 22 -11.63 -1.61 -9.12
N VAL A 23 -10.34 -1.41 -8.89
CA VAL A 23 -9.55 -2.21 -7.93
C VAL A 23 -8.99 -1.33 -6.83
N ILE A 24 -9.09 -1.83 -5.59
CA ILE A 24 -8.45 -1.23 -4.42
C ILE A 24 -7.26 -2.10 -4.03
N ASP A 25 -6.07 -1.49 -3.90
CA ASP A 25 -4.92 -2.08 -3.23
C ASP A 25 -4.75 -1.38 -1.87
N GLY A 26 -5.12 -2.09 -0.80
CA GLY A 26 -5.09 -1.55 0.58
C GLY A 26 -3.71 -1.59 1.23
N THR A 27 -2.71 -2.13 0.53
CA THR A 27 -1.32 -2.30 0.97
C THR A 27 -0.36 -1.99 -0.18
N ALA A 28 -0.54 -0.82 -0.80
CA ALA A 28 0.03 -0.51 -2.11
C ALA A 28 1.58 -0.54 -2.15
N GLY A 29 2.25 -0.19 -1.03
CA GLY A 29 3.69 -0.20 -0.93
C GLY A 29 4.36 0.57 -2.08
N ALA A 30 5.36 -0.04 -2.70
CA ALA A 30 6.04 0.54 -3.87
C ALA A 30 5.27 0.37 -5.20
N GLY A 31 4.01 -0.09 -5.17
CA GLY A 31 3.16 -0.19 -6.34
C GLY A 31 3.48 -1.34 -7.30
N GLY A 32 4.16 -2.38 -6.83
CA GLY A 32 4.54 -3.52 -7.67
C GLY A 32 3.33 -4.26 -8.23
N HIS A 33 2.38 -4.66 -7.40
CA HIS A 33 1.11 -5.25 -7.82
C HIS A 33 0.27 -4.26 -8.63
N ALA A 34 0.24 -3.00 -8.20
CA ALA A 34 -0.53 -1.95 -8.85
C ALA A 34 -0.19 -1.79 -10.34
N ARG A 35 1.09 -1.79 -10.68
CA ARG A 35 1.54 -1.65 -12.08
C ARG A 35 1.03 -2.79 -12.97
N GLU A 36 1.02 -4.02 -12.44
CA GLU A 36 0.54 -5.18 -13.20
C GLU A 36 -0.98 -5.20 -13.31
N ILE A 37 -1.69 -4.81 -12.25
CA ILE A 37 -3.16 -4.67 -12.27
C ILE A 37 -3.57 -3.59 -13.27
N LEU A 38 -2.92 -2.42 -13.28
CA LEU A 38 -3.19 -1.32 -14.21
C LEU A 38 -3.10 -1.74 -15.68
N LYS A 39 -2.15 -2.61 -16.03
CA LYS A 39 -2.05 -3.13 -17.40
C LYS A 39 -3.29 -3.93 -17.80
N ARG A 40 -3.94 -4.62 -16.86
CA ARG A 40 -5.10 -5.46 -17.12
C ARG A 40 -6.41 -4.67 -17.13
N ILE A 41 -6.60 -3.75 -16.17
CA ILE A 41 -7.83 -2.94 -16.13
C ILE A 41 -7.86 -1.85 -17.21
N GLY A 42 -6.71 -1.51 -17.78
CA GLY A 42 -6.61 -0.53 -18.86
C GLY A 42 -6.98 0.90 -18.46
N ALA A 43 -7.13 1.76 -19.44
CA ALA A 43 -7.47 3.18 -19.23
C ALA A 43 -8.92 3.41 -18.77
N ALA A 44 -9.82 2.46 -19.04
CA ALA A 44 -11.21 2.53 -18.61
C ALA A 44 -11.39 2.10 -17.14
N GLY A 45 -10.45 1.32 -16.60
CA GLY A 45 -10.46 0.91 -15.20
C GLY A 45 -10.01 2.02 -14.26
N LYS A 46 -10.23 1.83 -12.97
CA LYS A 46 -9.79 2.76 -11.92
C LYS A 46 -9.06 2.00 -10.82
N MET A 47 -8.10 2.67 -10.18
CA MET A 47 -7.35 2.08 -9.10
C MET A 47 -7.20 3.04 -7.92
N PHE A 48 -7.47 2.52 -6.72
CA PHE A 48 -7.19 3.20 -5.46
C PHE A 48 -6.02 2.49 -4.80
N LEU A 49 -4.96 3.24 -4.52
CA LEU A 49 -3.75 2.77 -3.86
C LEU A 49 -3.72 3.34 -2.46
N ILE A 50 -3.81 2.48 -1.46
CA ILE A 50 -3.88 2.87 -0.06
C ILE A 50 -2.64 2.33 0.64
N ASP A 51 -1.98 3.19 1.37
CA ASP A 51 -0.90 2.78 2.27
C ASP A 51 -0.90 3.68 3.51
N TRP A 52 -0.58 3.08 4.64
CA TRP A 52 -0.55 3.79 5.91
C TRP A 52 0.70 4.65 6.09
N ASP A 53 1.79 4.27 5.43
CA ASP A 53 3.05 5.01 5.50
C ASP A 53 3.00 6.27 4.61
N PRO A 54 3.04 7.48 5.21
CA PRO A 54 2.94 8.72 4.46
C PRO A 54 4.12 8.97 3.52
N GLN A 55 5.29 8.41 3.81
CA GLN A 55 6.44 8.51 2.90
C GLN A 55 6.21 7.63 1.68
N THR A 56 5.75 6.40 1.88
CA THR A 56 5.41 5.47 0.80
C THR A 56 4.36 6.07 -0.13
N THR A 57 3.28 6.64 0.42
CA THR A 57 2.23 7.27 -0.39
C THR A 57 2.73 8.49 -1.16
N SER A 58 3.59 9.32 -0.56
CA SER A 58 4.19 10.46 -1.25
C SER A 58 5.08 10.05 -2.43
N GLU A 59 5.84 8.98 -2.28
CA GLU A 59 6.66 8.41 -3.36
C GLU A 59 5.77 7.81 -4.46
N LEU A 60 4.75 7.06 -4.07
CA LEU A 60 3.81 6.42 -4.98
C LEU A 60 2.99 7.44 -5.79
N GLU A 61 2.56 8.55 -5.19
CA GLU A 61 1.90 9.66 -5.89
C GLU A 61 2.77 10.22 -7.02
N LYS A 62 4.07 10.40 -6.76
CA LYS A 62 5.02 10.89 -7.78
C LYS A 62 5.16 9.93 -8.95
N GLU A 63 5.22 8.63 -8.65
CA GLU A 63 5.34 7.59 -9.67
C GLU A 63 4.06 7.41 -10.49
N MET A 64 2.89 7.54 -9.84
CA MET A 64 1.59 7.33 -10.46
C MET A 64 0.99 8.58 -11.10
N ARG A 65 1.66 9.73 -11.01
CA ARG A 65 1.15 11.03 -11.51
C ARG A 65 0.72 11.05 -12.98
N ASN A 66 1.27 10.16 -13.80
CA ASN A 66 0.95 10.06 -15.23
C ASN A 66 -0.29 9.17 -15.51
N PHE A 67 -0.83 8.52 -14.50
CA PHE A 67 -2.03 7.68 -14.59
C PHE A 67 -3.23 8.46 -14.08
N SER A 68 -4.06 8.96 -15.00
CA SER A 68 -5.26 9.74 -14.63
C SER A 68 -6.35 8.93 -13.94
N ASN A 69 -6.27 7.61 -14.02
CA ASN A 69 -7.20 6.65 -13.44
C ASN A 69 -6.71 6.03 -12.11
N VAL A 70 -5.66 6.59 -11.51
CA VAL A 70 -5.12 6.16 -10.22
C VAL A 70 -5.31 7.25 -9.18
N LYS A 71 -5.77 6.86 -7.99
CA LYS A 71 -5.81 7.71 -6.81
C LYS A 71 -5.02 7.08 -5.68
N VAL A 72 -4.07 7.82 -5.12
CA VAL A 72 -3.30 7.40 -3.93
C VAL A 72 -3.92 8.03 -2.69
N VAL A 73 -4.05 7.24 -1.62
CA VAL A 73 -4.66 7.67 -0.34
C VAL A 73 -3.77 7.23 0.81
N ASN A 74 -3.39 8.19 1.66
CA ASN A 74 -2.68 7.86 2.90
C ASN A 74 -3.67 7.50 3.99
N ALA A 75 -3.92 6.21 4.15
CA ALA A 75 -4.82 5.64 5.14
C ALA A 75 -4.43 4.19 5.48
N SER A 76 -4.97 3.65 6.56
CA SER A 76 -4.90 2.23 6.84
C SER A 76 -5.94 1.47 6.01
N TYR A 77 -5.63 0.22 5.63
CA TYR A 77 -6.63 -0.67 5.04
C TYR A 77 -7.85 -0.89 5.97
N SER A 78 -7.69 -0.74 7.28
CA SER A 78 -8.80 -0.78 8.24
C SER A 78 -9.80 0.37 8.10
N GLU A 79 -9.39 1.46 7.45
CA GLU A 79 -10.22 2.64 7.21
C GLU A 79 -11.01 2.55 5.88
N ILE A 80 -10.82 1.49 5.08
CA ILE A 80 -11.47 1.35 3.76
C ILE A 80 -12.99 1.42 3.87
N SER A 81 -13.58 0.78 4.88
CA SER A 81 -15.03 0.83 5.11
C SER A 81 -15.51 2.26 5.37
N ASP A 82 -14.82 2.99 6.23
CA ASP A 82 -15.16 4.38 6.55
C ASP A 82 -15.01 5.31 5.35
N LEU A 83 -14.00 5.07 4.52
CA LEU A 83 -13.78 5.83 3.28
C LEU A 83 -14.88 5.53 2.25
N ALA A 84 -15.34 4.28 2.17
CA ALA A 84 -16.46 3.89 1.32
C ALA A 84 -17.77 4.52 1.79
N ASP A 85 -18.05 4.50 3.10
CA ASP A 85 -19.26 5.10 3.69
C ASP A 85 -19.33 6.62 3.47
N LYS A 86 -18.16 7.29 3.42
CA LYS A 86 -18.07 8.72 3.07
C LYS A 86 -18.09 8.98 1.57
N SER A 87 -18.26 7.95 0.77
CA SER A 87 -18.20 8.03 -0.70
C SER A 87 -16.86 8.55 -1.25
N GLU A 88 -15.79 8.45 -0.48
CA GLU A 88 -14.44 8.80 -0.91
C GLU A 88 -13.80 7.73 -1.80
N ILE A 89 -14.24 6.46 -1.60
CA ILE A 89 -13.92 5.32 -2.45
C ILE A 89 -15.22 4.71 -2.92
N PRO A 90 -15.44 4.54 -4.24
CA PRO A 90 -16.63 3.87 -4.76
C PRO A 90 -16.57 2.36 -4.57
N GLU A 91 -17.68 1.69 -4.88
CA GLU A 91 -17.77 0.24 -4.88
C GLU A 91 -16.74 -0.37 -5.83
N ALA A 92 -16.01 -1.39 -5.37
CA ALA A 92 -14.89 -1.99 -6.09
C ALA A 92 -15.19 -3.39 -6.57
N ASP A 93 -14.64 -3.75 -7.74
CA ASP A 93 -14.70 -5.11 -8.31
C ASP A 93 -13.67 -6.03 -7.67
N GLY A 94 -12.57 -5.47 -7.15
CA GLY A 94 -11.51 -6.23 -6.49
C GLY A 94 -10.81 -5.48 -5.37
N LEU A 95 -10.39 -6.23 -4.35
CA LEU A 95 -9.62 -5.74 -3.22
C LEU A 95 -8.38 -6.62 -3.01
N LEU A 96 -7.21 -5.99 -2.98
CA LEU A 96 -5.95 -6.63 -2.65
C LEU A 96 -5.46 -6.16 -1.27
N LEU A 97 -5.07 -7.11 -0.43
CA LEU A 97 -4.37 -6.89 0.83
C LEU A 97 -3.17 -7.84 0.90
N ASP A 98 -1.98 -7.28 0.87
CA ASP A 98 -0.70 -7.99 1.08
C ASP A 98 -0.08 -7.49 2.38
N LEU A 99 -0.46 -8.11 3.49
CA LEU A 99 -0.14 -7.65 4.84
C LEU A 99 1.34 -7.89 5.17
N GLY A 100 2.00 -6.89 5.73
CA GLY A 100 3.39 -6.95 6.13
C GLY A 100 4.07 -5.58 6.08
N PHE A 101 5.40 -5.60 5.97
CA PHE A 101 6.21 -4.39 5.80
C PHE A 101 7.30 -4.62 4.74
N SER A 102 7.68 -3.56 4.04
CA SER A 102 8.71 -3.61 3.02
C SER A 102 10.12 -3.57 3.61
N SER A 103 11.13 -3.99 2.82
CA SER A 103 12.54 -3.85 3.21
C SER A 103 12.92 -2.40 3.49
N ASP A 104 12.35 -1.44 2.75
CA ASP A 104 12.55 -0.01 3.00
C ASP A 104 12.02 0.43 4.36
N GLN A 105 10.86 -0.06 4.77
CA GLN A 105 10.28 0.23 6.08
C GLN A 105 11.14 -0.33 7.21
N LEU A 106 11.78 -1.50 7.02
CA LEU A 106 12.76 -2.06 7.96
C LEU A 106 13.97 -1.13 8.16
N LEU A 107 14.40 -0.43 7.12
CA LEU A 107 15.59 0.43 7.13
C LEU A 107 15.32 1.86 7.65
N ARG A 108 14.05 2.24 7.86
CA ARG A 108 13.67 3.61 8.25
C ARG A 108 13.83 3.93 9.75
N GLY A 109 14.44 3.04 10.53
CA GLY A 109 14.74 3.30 11.94
C GLY A 109 13.52 3.36 12.86
N ARG A 110 12.41 2.70 12.52
CA ARG A 110 11.17 2.67 13.33
C ARG A 110 11.05 1.42 14.22
N GLY A 111 12.15 0.68 14.41
CA GLY A 111 12.18 -0.47 15.30
C GLY A 111 11.62 -1.77 14.72
N PHE A 112 11.42 -1.86 13.40
CA PHE A 112 11.01 -3.11 12.73
C PHE A 112 12.18 -4.05 12.42
N SER A 113 13.44 -3.56 12.49
CA SER A 113 14.63 -4.32 12.10
C SER A 113 15.19 -5.11 13.26
N PHE A 114 15.65 -6.34 12.98
CA PHE A 114 16.43 -7.19 13.90
C PHE A 114 17.91 -7.26 13.51
N GLN A 115 18.39 -6.35 12.65
CA GLN A 115 19.79 -6.29 12.27
C GLN A 115 20.66 -5.78 13.43
N LYS A 116 21.94 -6.16 13.43
CA LYS A 116 22.91 -5.86 14.53
C LYS A 116 22.99 -4.38 14.94
N ASN A 117 22.69 -3.45 14.00
CA ASN A 117 22.77 -2.01 14.24
C ASN A 117 21.42 -1.39 14.63
N SER A 118 20.36 -2.19 14.77
CA SER A 118 19.03 -1.71 15.12
C SER A 118 18.80 -1.53 16.62
N GLU A 119 19.76 -1.93 17.47
CA GLU A 119 19.66 -1.80 18.92
C GLU A 119 19.50 -0.36 19.41
N SER A 120 19.96 0.63 18.60
CA SER A 120 19.81 2.06 18.89
C SER A 120 18.52 2.67 18.32
N GLU A 121 17.75 1.90 17.55
CA GLU A 121 16.50 2.38 16.99
C GLU A 121 15.41 2.51 18.06
N PRO A 122 14.62 3.59 18.05
CA PRO A 122 13.48 3.69 18.94
C PRO A 122 12.47 2.59 18.64
N LEU A 123 11.96 1.92 19.67
CA LEU A 123 10.97 0.85 19.54
C LEU A 123 9.60 1.44 19.22
N LEU A 124 9.47 2.02 18.04
CA LEU A 124 8.23 2.62 17.56
C LEU A 124 7.30 1.56 16.97
N MET A 125 7.81 0.76 16.04
CA MET A 125 7.06 -0.26 15.28
C MET A 125 5.74 0.31 14.71
N THR A 126 5.82 1.55 14.20
CA THR A 126 4.69 2.29 13.64
C THR A 126 5.01 2.70 12.20
N TYR A 127 3.98 2.74 11.34
CA TYR A 127 4.10 3.23 9.96
C TYR A 127 3.94 4.76 9.88
N SER A 128 3.24 5.36 10.84
CA SER A 128 3.02 6.81 10.90
C SER A 128 2.97 7.31 12.34
N ASP A 129 3.06 8.62 12.50
CA ASP A 129 2.99 9.27 13.82
C ASP A 129 1.55 9.28 14.41
N ARG A 130 0.57 8.81 13.66
CA ARG A 130 -0.82 8.63 14.15
C ARG A 130 -1.02 7.36 14.97
N GLN A 131 -0.03 6.46 14.98
CA GLN A 131 -0.08 5.20 15.73
C GLN A 131 0.58 5.36 17.10
N ILE A 132 0.12 4.56 18.08
CA ILE A 132 0.77 4.49 19.39
C ILE A 132 2.05 3.64 19.24
N PRO A 133 3.23 4.18 19.55
CA PRO A 133 4.48 3.42 19.49
C PRO A 133 4.49 2.25 20.46
N LEU A 134 5.10 1.13 20.06
CA LEU A 134 5.20 -0.06 20.92
C LEU A 134 5.87 0.26 22.27
N LYS A 135 6.89 1.13 22.28
CA LYS A 135 7.57 1.58 23.51
C LYS A 135 6.62 2.22 24.54
N ASP A 136 5.48 2.76 24.11
CA ASP A 136 4.49 3.41 24.97
C ASP A 136 3.40 2.44 25.43
N LEU A 137 3.41 1.21 24.90
CA LEU A 137 2.49 0.12 25.27
C LEU A 137 3.11 -0.86 26.28
N LEU A 138 4.43 -0.83 26.46
CA LEU A 138 5.19 -1.73 27.35
C LEU A 138 5.45 -1.07 28.69
#